data_e505c4b8797b28a3c437e6e20615d8fc
#
_entry.id   e505c4b8797b28a3c437e6e20615d8fc
#
_cell.length_a   1.000
_cell.length_b   1.000
_cell.length_c   1.000
_cell.angle_alpha   90.00
_cell.angle_beta   90.00
_cell.angle_gamma   90.00
#
_symmetry.space_group_name_H-M   'P 1'
#
loop_
_entity.id
_entity.type
_entity.pdbx_description
1 polymer ?
#
loop_
_entity_poly.entity_id
_entity_poly.type
_entity_poly.pdbx_seq_one_letter_code
_entity_poly.pdbx_strand_id
1 'polypeptide(L)'
;MFSQLFGKYLVEKEIIKKEEYAAAIQKQLSVRVKLGTIAIAEGLLTEEEVDSINKLQMQFDKRFGDIAIEKGLLTLEQIGELLDKQGNPYMQFIEALTECTKLSAAVLDKTLSAFQKEKGFSDEDMAALKNDNLDSLIPIFAFSAKPHVTELAGLVVRNINRFITRDFYIGKIKHVDSLNYCYLAGQKTVGNDTLYLALAEENDEGAFTMLASHFSNEDHTAADGNAFDAVCEFINVSSGLYASELSKKEINLDMEPVFAYKDQAVKGDFYILPIYMEDRKINLVIAVNAEVTMGETPFTYATKENIVYDVNPNAKGTVLLVDDSRMSRKMLKALLEEEGYSVIAEAGDGLEAIEAYKTHKPDLVTLDITMPNMDGIEALKELIAIDPNVKAIMITAAGQQNKLIQALKYGAKKFITKPFEKEEVINNVNEVME
;
A
#
# COMPACT_ATOMS: atom_id res chain seq x y z
N MET A 1 4.32 8.76 15.19
CA MET A 1 3.03 9.46 15.43
C MET A 1 3.06 10.44 16.60
N PHE A 2 3.60 10.09 17.76
CA PHE A 2 3.67 11.02 18.90
C PHE A 2 4.38 12.33 18.54
N SER A 3 5.56 12.22 17.94
CA SER A 3 6.40 13.37 17.55
C SER A 3 5.64 14.37 16.65
N GLN A 4 4.87 13.84 15.70
CA GLN A 4 4.09 14.66 14.77
C GLN A 4 2.89 15.32 15.46
N LEU A 5 2.14 14.56 16.26
CA LEU A 5 0.96 15.08 16.95
C LEU A 5 1.34 16.11 18.03
N PHE A 6 2.30 15.78 18.87
CA PHE A 6 2.75 16.67 19.94
C PHE A 6 3.58 17.84 19.43
N GLY A 7 4.48 17.61 18.45
CA GLY A 7 5.27 18.66 17.83
C GLY A 7 4.41 19.71 17.12
N LYS A 8 3.42 19.27 16.34
CA LYS A 8 2.45 20.21 15.72
C LYS A 8 1.63 20.96 16.77
N TYR A 9 1.19 20.29 17.83
CA TYR A 9 0.53 20.95 18.95
C TYR A 9 1.39 22.05 19.57
N LEU A 10 2.69 21.80 19.77
CA LEU A 10 3.64 22.81 20.27
C LEU A 10 3.74 24.02 19.35
N VAL A 11 3.78 23.81 18.03
CA VAL A 11 3.80 24.86 17.02
C VAL A 11 2.47 25.63 16.97
N GLU A 12 1.32 24.95 16.97
CA GLU A 12 -0.01 25.56 16.99
C GLU A 12 -0.25 26.42 18.25
N LYS A 13 0.34 26.04 19.38
CA LYS A 13 0.29 26.83 20.64
C LYS A 13 1.38 27.89 20.74
N GLU A 14 2.18 28.08 19.67
CA GLU A 14 3.29 29.03 19.61
C GLU A 14 4.34 28.83 20.73
N ILE A 15 4.46 27.59 21.20
CA ILE A 15 5.45 27.21 22.24
C ILE A 15 6.84 27.03 21.63
N ILE A 16 6.88 26.51 20.39
CA ILE A 16 8.09 26.41 19.58
C ILE A 16 7.81 26.93 18.16
N LYS A 17 8.87 27.27 17.43
CA LYS A 17 8.78 27.65 16.02
C LYS A 17 8.73 26.43 15.12
N LYS A 18 8.20 26.61 13.89
CA LYS A 18 8.13 25.56 12.88
C LYS A 18 9.54 25.04 12.52
N GLU A 19 10.53 25.92 12.44
CA GLU A 19 11.92 25.56 12.16
C GLU A 19 12.56 24.74 13.28
N GLU A 20 12.24 25.03 14.53
CA GLU A 20 12.72 24.28 15.70
C GLU A 20 12.10 22.87 15.73
N TYR A 21 10.81 22.77 15.40
CA TYR A 21 10.15 21.48 15.24
C TYR A 21 10.77 20.64 14.11
N ALA A 22 10.98 21.23 12.94
CA ALA A 22 11.59 20.55 11.80
C ALA A 22 13.01 20.05 12.15
N ALA A 23 13.82 20.86 12.84
CA ALA A 23 15.14 20.47 13.30
C ALA A 23 15.10 19.30 14.30
N ALA A 24 14.11 19.30 15.22
CA ALA A 24 13.93 18.21 16.18
C ALA A 24 13.52 16.89 15.51
N ILE A 25 12.61 16.93 14.53
CA ILE A 25 12.21 15.75 13.74
C ILE A 25 13.38 15.20 12.95
N GLN A 26 14.13 16.08 12.27
CA GLN A 26 15.30 15.66 11.49
C GLN A 26 16.37 15.02 12.38
N LYS A 27 16.59 15.57 13.55
CA LYS A 27 17.51 15.02 14.53
C LYS A 27 17.06 13.67 15.07
N GLN A 28 15.76 13.50 15.38
CA GLN A 28 15.19 12.22 15.78
C GLN A 28 15.34 11.15 14.71
N LEU A 29 15.06 11.48 13.43
CA LEU A 29 15.14 10.56 12.29
C LEU A 29 16.58 10.11 12.00
N SER A 30 17.56 10.96 12.22
CA SER A 30 18.97 10.65 11.95
C SER A 30 19.55 9.55 12.86
N VAL A 31 18.88 9.23 13.97
CA VAL A 31 19.31 8.23 14.96
C VAL A 31 18.54 6.90 14.81
N ARG A 32 17.57 6.82 13.89
CA ARG A 32 16.67 5.65 13.80
C ARG A 32 17.26 4.53 12.92
N VAL A 33 17.83 3.51 13.56
CA VAL A 33 18.30 2.31 12.89
C VAL A 33 17.15 1.31 12.75
N LYS A 34 17.02 0.65 11.58
CA LYS A 34 16.01 -0.40 11.36
C LYS A 34 16.26 -1.60 12.29
N LEU A 35 15.18 -2.25 12.77
CA LEU A 35 15.28 -3.41 13.68
C LEU A 35 16.13 -4.54 13.09
N GLY A 36 15.95 -4.83 11.80
CA GLY A 36 16.76 -5.81 11.08
C GLY A 36 18.25 -5.44 11.04
N THR A 37 18.59 -4.18 10.86
CA THR A 37 19.99 -3.72 10.87
C THR A 37 20.61 -3.89 12.26
N ILE A 38 19.85 -3.62 13.32
CA ILE A 38 20.33 -3.87 14.70
C ILE A 38 20.49 -5.36 14.94
N ALA A 39 19.57 -6.20 14.47
CA ALA A 39 19.65 -7.64 14.62
C ALA A 39 20.88 -8.26 13.92
N ILE A 40 21.25 -7.74 12.74
CA ILE A 40 22.50 -8.12 12.04
C ILE A 40 23.72 -7.67 12.83
N ALA A 41 23.74 -6.42 13.31
CA ALA A 41 24.86 -5.89 14.08
C ALA A 41 25.09 -6.64 15.40
N GLU A 42 24.03 -7.13 16.03
CA GLU A 42 24.06 -7.97 17.23
C GLU A 42 24.37 -9.46 16.93
N GLY A 43 24.50 -9.82 15.65
CA GLY A 43 24.75 -11.20 15.24
C GLY A 43 23.57 -12.16 15.50
N LEU A 44 22.37 -11.63 15.68
CA LEU A 44 21.14 -12.39 15.92
C LEU A 44 20.51 -12.89 14.62
N LEU A 45 20.68 -12.15 13.51
CA LEU A 45 20.19 -12.51 12.18
C LEU A 45 21.25 -12.23 11.12
N THR A 46 21.21 -13.01 10.04
CA THR A 46 21.95 -12.75 8.81
C THR A 46 21.25 -11.73 7.92
N GLU A 47 21.94 -11.16 6.93
CA GLU A 47 21.34 -10.29 5.92
C GLU A 47 20.21 -11.01 5.15
N GLU A 48 20.43 -12.29 4.77
CA GLU A 48 19.45 -13.11 4.06
C GLU A 48 18.18 -13.35 4.87
N GLU A 49 18.30 -13.60 6.19
CA GLU A 49 17.15 -13.77 7.08
C GLU A 49 16.36 -12.46 7.23
N VAL A 50 17.05 -11.34 7.35
CA VAL A 50 16.41 -10.02 7.42
C VAL A 50 15.67 -9.71 6.12
N ASP A 51 16.27 -9.98 4.96
CA ASP A 51 15.63 -9.80 3.67
C ASP A 51 14.41 -10.72 3.51
N SER A 52 14.50 -11.97 3.96
CA SER A 52 13.36 -12.89 3.97
C SER A 52 12.20 -12.37 4.82
N ILE A 53 12.48 -11.80 5.99
CA ILE A 53 11.45 -11.18 6.85
C ILE A 53 10.83 -9.95 6.18
N ASN A 54 11.65 -9.07 5.59
CA ASN A 54 11.18 -7.86 4.90
C ASN A 54 10.26 -8.22 3.71
N LYS A 55 10.60 -9.25 2.94
CA LYS A 55 9.76 -9.77 1.85
C LYS A 55 8.40 -10.24 2.37
N LEU A 56 8.39 -10.99 3.47
CA LEU A 56 7.14 -11.46 4.09
C LEU A 56 6.30 -10.32 4.67
N GLN A 57 6.91 -9.23 5.12
CA GLN A 57 6.16 -8.04 5.51
C GLN A 57 5.37 -7.42 4.35
N MET A 58 5.89 -7.54 3.12
CA MET A 58 5.16 -7.07 1.92
C MET A 58 3.96 -7.95 1.59
N GLN A 59 4.00 -9.24 1.95
CA GLN A 59 2.93 -10.20 1.66
C GLN A 59 1.86 -10.27 2.75
N PHE A 60 2.25 -10.03 4.01
CA PHE A 60 1.37 -10.19 5.16
C PHE A 60 1.33 -8.90 5.97
N ASP A 61 0.16 -8.54 6.49
CA ASP A 61 0.02 -7.40 7.39
C ASP A 61 0.57 -7.74 8.79
N LYS A 62 1.91 -7.92 8.88
CA LYS A 62 2.61 -8.31 10.11
C LYS A 62 3.85 -7.46 10.35
N ARG A 63 4.19 -7.27 11.63
CA ARG A 63 5.42 -6.58 12.02
C ARG A 63 6.64 -7.47 11.84
N PHE A 64 7.81 -6.87 11.62
CA PHE A 64 9.10 -7.58 11.52
C PHE A 64 9.31 -8.58 12.68
N GLY A 65 9.08 -8.13 13.92
CA GLY A 65 9.24 -8.98 15.11
C GLY A 65 8.29 -10.17 15.14
N ASP A 66 7.03 -9.99 14.73
CA ASP A 66 6.04 -11.06 14.70
C ASP A 66 6.43 -12.15 13.71
N ILE A 67 6.90 -11.76 12.51
CA ILE A 67 7.36 -12.69 11.49
C ILE A 67 8.64 -13.42 11.96
N ALA A 68 9.58 -12.69 12.58
CA ALA A 68 10.81 -13.28 13.10
C ALA A 68 10.53 -14.33 14.19
N ILE A 69 9.57 -14.08 15.08
CA ILE A 69 9.12 -15.02 16.10
C ILE A 69 8.43 -16.23 15.46
N GLU A 70 7.51 -16.02 14.54
CA GLU A 70 6.79 -17.11 13.85
C GLU A 70 7.72 -18.02 13.06
N LYS A 71 8.79 -17.48 12.48
CA LYS A 71 9.83 -18.27 11.81
C LYS A 71 10.81 -18.93 12.78
N GLY A 72 10.71 -18.66 14.07
CA GLY A 72 11.64 -19.18 15.07
C GLY A 72 13.05 -18.58 14.98
N LEU A 73 13.20 -17.44 14.30
CA LEU A 73 14.47 -16.75 14.10
C LEU A 73 14.84 -15.89 15.32
N LEU A 74 13.86 -15.31 16.01
CA LEU A 74 14.05 -14.51 17.22
C LEU A 74 13.01 -14.89 18.27
N THR A 75 13.39 -14.72 19.54
CA THR A 75 12.48 -14.86 20.69
C THR A 75 11.83 -13.51 21.01
N LEU A 76 10.71 -13.55 21.77
CA LEU A 76 10.05 -12.35 22.26
C LEU A 76 10.99 -11.46 23.11
N GLU A 77 11.86 -12.09 23.91
CA GLU A 77 12.84 -11.42 24.74
C GLU A 77 13.89 -10.69 23.88
N GLN A 78 14.43 -11.35 22.86
CA GLN A 78 15.37 -10.75 21.90
C GLN A 78 14.74 -9.59 21.12
N ILE A 79 13.46 -9.69 20.73
CA ILE A 79 12.74 -8.56 20.12
C ILE A 79 12.62 -7.40 21.10
N GLY A 80 12.33 -7.64 22.39
CA GLY A 80 12.31 -6.63 23.44
C GLY A 80 13.66 -5.91 23.55
N GLU A 81 14.76 -6.65 23.63
CA GLU A 81 16.12 -6.08 23.69
C GLU A 81 16.47 -5.26 22.43
N LEU A 82 16.08 -5.72 21.24
CA LEU A 82 16.31 -4.97 20.00
C LEU A 82 15.50 -3.68 19.95
N LEU A 83 14.28 -3.68 20.46
CA LEU A 83 13.43 -2.50 20.56
C LEU A 83 13.99 -1.48 21.57
N ASP A 84 14.47 -1.95 22.72
CA ASP A 84 15.12 -1.12 23.71
C ASP A 84 16.39 -0.45 23.14
N LYS A 85 17.18 -1.19 22.37
CA LYS A 85 18.37 -0.69 21.67
C LYS A 85 18.03 0.29 20.54
N GLN A 86 16.86 0.13 19.88
CA GLN A 86 16.40 1.08 18.87
C GLN A 86 16.08 2.46 19.47
N GLY A 87 15.91 2.51 20.77
CA GLY A 87 15.54 3.67 21.53
C GLY A 87 14.03 3.94 21.47
N ASN A 88 13.47 4.39 22.57
CA ASN A 88 12.07 4.78 22.61
C ASN A 88 11.87 6.05 21.77
N PRO A 89 11.02 6.06 20.71
CA PRO A 89 10.86 7.21 19.81
C PRO A 89 10.39 8.48 20.54
N TYR A 90 9.62 8.33 21.60
CA TYR A 90 9.21 9.44 22.46
C TYR A 90 10.43 10.09 23.16
N MET A 91 11.30 9.28 23.77
CA MET A 91 12.48 9.79 24.47
C MET A 91 13.44 10.48 23.50
N GLN A 92 13.66 9.88 22.32
CA GLN A 92 14.49 10.49 21.27
C GLN A 92 13.93 11.83 20.81
N PHE A 93 12.60 11.94 20.65
CA PHE A 93 11.98 13.20 20.26
C PHE A 93 12.05 14.26 21.38
N ILE A 94 11.80 13.88 22.62
CA ILE A 94 11.91 14.80 23.77
C ILE A 94 13.35 15.30 23.93
N GLU A 95 14.33 14.43 23.78
CA GLU A 95 15.76 14.81 23.80
C GLU A 95 16.08 15.76 22.63
N ALA A 96 15.68 15.43 21.41
CA ALA A 96 15.86 16.28 20.24
C ALA A 96 15.19 17.66 20.41
N LEU A 97 13.96 17.70 20.95
CA LEU A 97 13.26 18.94 21.29
C LEU A 97 14.05 19.78 22.29
N THR A 98 14.53 19.17 23.37
CA THR A 98 15.28 19.87 24.42
C THR A 98 16.58 20.47 23.87
N GLU A 99 17.24 19.77 22.96
CA GLU A 99 18.48 20.25 22.34
C GLU A 99 18.25 21.31 21.24
N CYS A 100 17.16 21.18 20.47
CA CYS A 100 16.83 22.11 19.37
C CYS A 100 16.07 23.35 19.85
N THR A 101 15.50 23.31 21.06
CA THR A 101 14.69 24.40 21.63
C THR A 101 15.26 24.83 23.00
N LYS A 102 14.67 25.87 23.57
CA LYS A 102 15.02 26.32 24.95
C LYS A 102 13.97 25.81 25.97
N LEU A 103 13.23 24.76 25.65
CA LEU A 103 12.20 24.23 26.53
C LEU A 103 12.83 23.51 27.72
N SER A 104 12.42 23.88 28.92
CA SER A 104 12.78 23.13 30.13
C SER A 104 11.87 21.90 30.31
N ALA A 105 12.37 20.89 31.04
CA ALA A 105 11.57 19.70 31.37
C ALA A 105 10.23 20.06 32.03
N ALA A 106 10.19 21.05 32.92
CA ALA A 106 8.97 21.48 33.58
C ALA A 106 7.93 22.10 32.62
N VAL A 107 8.39 22.81 31.57
CA VAL A 107 7.49 23.33 30.51
C VAL A 107 6.98 22.19 29.65
N LEU A 108 7.83 21.23 29.29
CA LEU A 108 7.45 20.06 28.53
C LEU A 108 6.39 19.22 29.25
N ASP A 109 6.57 18.92 30.54
CA ASP A 109 5.61 18.15 31.34
C ASP A 109 4.25 18.84 31.46
N LYS A 110 4.26 20.16 31.71
CA LYS A 110 3.03 20.96 31.76
C LYS A 110 2.31 20.94 30.40
N THR A 111 3.07 21.10 29.32
CA THR A 111 2.50 21.14 27.97
C THR A 111 2.00 19.77 27.54
N LEU A 112 2.70 18.70 27.93
CA LEU A 112 2.26 17.32 27.67
C LEU A 112 0.93 17.01 28.37
N SER A 113 0.77 17.44 29.64
CA SER A 113 -0.48 17.32 30.38
C SER A 113 -1.62 18.12 29.75
N ALA A 114 -1.33 19.32 29.24
CA ALA A 114 -2.30 20.14 28.52
C ALA A 114 -2.71 19.49 27.19
N PHE A 115 -1.76 18.95 26.44
CA PHE A 115 -1.99 18.19 25.20
C PHE A 115 -2.90 16.98 25.43
N GLN A 116 -2.57 16.16 26.43
CA GLN A 116 -3.37 14.99 26.82
C GLN A 116 -4.82 15.38 27.10
N LYS A 117 -5.02 16.39 27.94
CA LYS A 117 -6.34 16.89 28.31
C LYS A 117 -7.13 17.45 27.13
N GLU A 118 -6.48 18.28 26.28
CA GLU A 118 -7.13 18.92 25.14
C GLU A 118 -7.54 17.89 24.07
N LYS A 119 -6.69 16.88 23.82
CA LYS A 119 -6.99 15.81 22.86
C LYS A 119 -7.92 14.74 23.45
N GLY A 120 -8.17 14.73 24.76
CA GLY A 120 -9.02 13.78 25.45
C GLY A 120 -8.41 12.38 25.52
N PHE A 121 -7.09 12.28 25.58
CA PHE A 121 -6.39 11.00 25.71
C PHE A 121 -6.36 10.51 27.16
N SER A 122 -6.63 9.21 27.35
CA SER A 122 -6.39 8.51 28.62
C SER A 122 -4.88 8.33 28.85
N ASP A 123 -4.50 7.88 30.04
CA ASP A 123 -3.09 7.53 30.34
C ASP A 123 -2.63 6.33 29.47
N GLU A 124 -3.54 5.39 29.17
CA GLU A 124 -3.28 4.26 28.28
C GLU A 124 -3.06 4.73 26.84
N ASP A 125 -3.88 5.67 26.33
CA ASP A 125 -3.70 6.27 25.02
C ASP A 125 -2.35 6.99 24.91
N MET A 126 -1.97 7.73 25.95
CA MET A 126 -0.68 8.41 26.01
C MET A 126 0.49 7.43 26.05
N ALA A 127 0.36 6.30 26.76
CA ALA A 127 1.36 5.25 26.75
C ALA A 127 1.51 4.61 25.37
N ALA A 128 0.39 4.33 24.68
CA ALA A 128 0.39 3.81 23.33
C ALA A 128 1.05 4.80 22.34
N LEU A 129 0.74 6.11 22.47
CA LEU A 129 1.35 7.16 21.66
C LEU A 129 2.86 7.26 21.87
N LYS A 130 3.32 7.24 23.13
CA LYS A 130 4.74 7.30 23.49
C LYS A 130 5.54 6.10 22.99
N ASN A 131 4.90 4.93 22.92
CA ASN A 131 5.52 3.71 22.41
C ASN A 131 5.39 3.55 20.88
N ASP A 132 4.73 4.49 20.20
CA ASP A 132 4.47 4.49 18.74
C ASP A 132 3.86 3.16 18.24
N ASN A 133 3.00 2.57 19.06
CA ASN A 133 2.35 1.29 18.79
C ASN A 133 1.10 1.51 17.92
N LEU A 134 1.24 1.37 16.61
CA LEU A 134 0.15 1.58 15.65
C LEU A 134 -1.09 0.75 15.95
N ASP A 135 -0.93 -0.51 16.33
CA ASP A 135 -2.09 -1.39 16.62
C ASP A 135 -2.91 -0.92 17.81
N SER A 136 -2.27 -0.30 18.80
CA SER A 136 -2.96 0.33 19.94
C SER A 136 -3.52 1.70 19.57
N LEU A 137 -2.90 2.42 18.63
CA LEU A 137 -3.32 3.76 18.21
C LEU A 137 -4.50 3.74 17.23
N ILE A 138 -4.56 2.76 16.33
CA ILE A 138 -5.63 2.64 15.33
C ILE A 138 -7.02 2.68 16.00
N PRO A 139 -7.33 1.91 17.06
CA PRO A 139 -8.63 1.98 17.71
C PRO A 139 -8.96 3.37 18.32
N ILE A 140 -7.94 4.12 18.75
CA ILE A 140 -8.14 5.47 19.34
C ILE A 140 -8.62 6.47 18.28
N PHE A 141 -8.10 6.36 17.06
CA PHE A 141 -8.35 7.31 15.99
C PHE A 141 -9.39 6.83 14.98
N ALA A 142 -9.42 5.52 14.68
CA ALA A 142 -10.24 4.92 13.63
C ALA A 142 -11.41 4.08 14.15
N PHE A 143 -11.79 4.21 15.44
CA PHE A 143 -12.91 3.46 15.99
C PHE A 143 -14.22 3.80 15.29
N SER A 144 -14.93 2.78 14.84
CA SER A 144 -16.28 2.87 14.30
C SER A 144 -17.14 1.72 14.83
N ALA A 145 -18.44 1.96 14.95
CA ALA A 145 -19.41 0.92 15.27
C ALA A 145 -19.56 -0.13 14.14
N LYS A 146 -19.11 0.20 12.92
CA LYS A 146 -19.05 -0.75 11.80
C LYS A 146 -17.66 -1.42 11.79
N PRO A 147 -17.53 -2.73 12.09
CA PRO A 147 -16.24 -3.42 12.26
C PRO A 147 -15.31 -3.29 11.06
N HIS A 148 -15.82 -3.46 9.84
CA HIS A 148 -15.04 -3.35 8.61
C HIS A 148 -14.38 -1.97 8.43
N VAL A 149 -15.02 -0.90 8.93
CA VAL A 149 -14.45 0.46 8.84
C VAL A 149 -13.16 0.56 9.66
N THR A 150 -13.16 0.08 10.90
CA THR A 150 -11.98 0.12 11.78
C THR A 150 -10.87 -0.81 11.28
N GLU A 151 -11.24 -2.04 10.88
CA GLU A 151 -10.29 -3.03 10.37
C GLU A 151 -9.60 -2.54 9.08
N LEU A 152 -10.37 -2.04 8.11
CA LEU A 152 -9.88 -1.56 6.84
C LEU A 152 -9.03 -0.29 6.99
N ALA A 153 -9.49 0.65 7.84
CA ALA A 153 -8.69 1.82 8.20
C ALA A 153 -7.34 1.42 8.80
N GLY A 154 -7.34 0.46 9.73
CA GLY A 154 -6.15 -0.06 10.36
C GLY A 154 -5.18 -0.69 9.36
N LEU A 155 -5.69 -1.49 8.42
CA LEU A 155 -4.87 -2.12 7.39
C LEU A 155 -4.22 -1.05 6.49
N VAL A 156 -4.98 -0.06 6.02
CA VAL A 156 -4.42 1.01 5.17
C VAL A 156 -3.38 1.84 5.92
N VAL A 157 -3.61 2.16 7.19
CA VAL A 157 -2.64 2.88 8.03
C VAL A 157 -1.33 2.08 8.17
N ARG A 158 -1.41 0.76 8.38
CA ARG A 158 -0.24 -0.11 8.42
C ARG A 158 0.47 -0.18 7.06
N ASN A 159 -0.28 -0.21 5.96
CA ASN A 159 0.29 -0.19 4.61
C ASN A 159 1.01 1.13 4.30
N ILE A 160 0.46 2.27 4.72
CA ILE A 160 1.16 3.56 4.61
C ILE A 160 2.48 3.52 5.37
N ASN A 161 2.47 3.02 6.62
CA ASN A 161 3.69 2.88 7.42
C ASN A 161 4.73 1.96 6.78
N ARG A 162 4.28 0.96 6.04
CA ARG A 162 5.13 -0.07 5.42
C ARG A 162 5.68 0.35 4.07
N PHE A 163 4.83 0.89 3.21
CA PHE A 163 5.13 1.13 1.79
C PHE A 163 5.42 2.59 1.46
N ILE A 164 4.88 3.54 2.23
CA ILE A 164 4.95 4.96 1.89
C ILE A 164 5.93 5.68 2.80
N THR A 165 5.55 5.91 4.05
CA THR A 165 6.39 6.64 5.00
C THR A 165 6.07 6.27 6.44
N ARG A 166 7.07 6.41 7.31
CA ARG A 166 6.88 6.33 8.76
C ARG A 166 6.62 7.70 9.38
N ASP A 167 6.88 8.77 8.64
CA ASP A 167 6.64 10.15 9.07
C ASP A 167 5.22 10.57 8.71
N PHE A 168 4.26 10.05 9.44
CA PHE A 168 2.85 10.39 9.31
C PHE A 168 2.13 10.34 10.66
N TYR A 169 0.94 10.94 10.69
CA TYR A 169 -0.02 10.75 11.76
C TYR A 169 -1.44 10.75 11.21
N ILE A 170 -2.39 10.24 11.99
CA ILE A 170 -3.78 10.16 11.60
C ILE A 170 -4.65 11.05 12.50
N GLY A 171 -5.70 11.63 11.91
CA GLY A 171 -6.76 12.31 12.65
C GLY A 171 -7.83 11.34 13.14
N LYS A 172 -8.82 11.84 13.86
CA LYS A 172 -9.99 11.04 14.26
C LYS A 172 -10.88 10.76 13.05
N ILE A 173 -11.34 9.53 12.93
CA ILE A 173 -12.32 9.13 11.92
C ILE A 173 -13.62 9.92 12.11
N LYS A 174 -14.25 10.28 11.00
CA LYS A 174 -15.51 11.02 11.00
C LYS A 174 -16.48 10.35 10.05
N HIS A 175 -17.73 10.29 10.46
CA HIS A 175 -18.85 9.93 9.61
C HIS A 175 -19.36 11.18 8.92
N VAL A 176 -19.49 11.16 7.60
CA VAL A 176 -19.87 12.31 6.78
C VAL A 176 -20.77 11.87 5.62
N ASP A 177 -21.44 12.83 5.00
CA ASP A 177 -22.34 12.62 3.86
C ASP A 177 -21.84 13.27 2.56
N SER A 178 -20.80 14.10 2.65
CA SER A 178 -20.19 14.75 1.50
C SER A 178 -18.72 15.08 1.75
N LEU A 179 -17.89 14.95 0.69
CA LEU A 179 -16.48 15.34 0.67
C LEU A 179 -16.12 15.81 -0.74
N ASN A 180 -15.78 17.10 -0.91
CA ASN A 180 -15.21 17.59 -2.15
C ASN A 180 -13.74 17.22 -2.24
N TYR A 181 -13.26 16.91 -3.42
CA TYR A 181 -11.87 16.55 -3.68
C TYR A 181 -11.38 17.06 -5.03
N CYS A 182 -10.08 17.32 -5.14
CA CYS A 182 -9.40 17.53 -6.41
C CYS A 182 -9.02 16.19 -7.06
N TYR A 183 -8.51 15.25 -6.28
CA TYR A 183 -8.05 13.95 -6.74
C TYR A 183 -8.62 12.84 -5.87
N LEU A 184 -9.12 11.79 -6.50
CA LEU A 184 -9.58 10.59 -5.82
C LEU A 184 -9.21 9.34 -6.63
N ALA A 185 -8.63 8.36 -5.96
CA ALA A 185 -8.43 7.01 -6.48
C ALA A 185 -9.03 6.00 -5.50
N GLY A 186 -9.66 4.95 -6.00
CA GLY A 186 -10.35 4.00 -5.15
C GLY A 186 -10.72 2.70 -5.83
N GLN A 187 -11.31 1.81 -5.04
CA GLN A 187 -11.80 0.51 -5.49
C GLN A 187 -13.07 0.12 -4.73
N LYS A 188 -13.94 -0.58 -5.43
CA LYS A 188 -15.11 -1.22 -4.86
C LYS A 188 -14.89 -2.73 -4.78
N THR A 189 -15.28 -3.33 -3.67
CA THR A 189 -15.34 -4.78 -3.52
C THR A 189 -16.76 -5.20 -3.21
N VAL A 190 -17.19 -6.31 -3.77
CA VAL A 190 -18.57 -6.83 -3.66
C VAL A 190 -18.57 -8.30 -3.28
N GLY A 191 -19.60 -8.73 -2.57
CA GLY A 191 -19.75 -10.12 -2.16
C GLY A 191 -20.71 -10.24 -1.01
N ASN A 192 -20.28 -10.84 0.10
CA ASN A 192 -21.09 -10.86 1.33
C ASN A 192 -21.37 -9.44 1.83
N ASP A 193 -20.39 -8.53 1.63
CA ASP A 193 -20.48 -7.11 1.91
C ASP A 193 -20.10 -6.30 0.67
N THR A 194 -20.52 -5.03 0.63
CA THR A 194 -20.07 -4.05 -0.36
C THR A 194 -19.22 -3.03 0.34
N LEU A 195 -17.96 -2.92 -0.07
CA LEU A 195 -17.00 -2.01 0.52
C LEU A 195 -16.46 -1.05 -0.55
N TYR A 196 -16.27 0.19 -0.18
CA TYR A 196 -15.53 1.17 -0.95
C TYR A 196 -14.32 1.63 -0.15
N LEU A 197 -13.17 1.58 -0.77
CA LEU A 197 -11.92 2.08 -0.26
C LEU A 197 -11.37 3.10 -1.25
N ALA A 198 -11.13 4.33 -0.80
CA ALA A 198 -10.53 5.35 -1.65
C ALA A 198 -9.61 6.29 -0.87
N LEU A 199 -8.69 6.92 -1.57
CA LEU A 199 -7.89 8.03 -1.10
C LEU A 199 -8.30 9.30 -1.84
N ALA A 200 -8.62 10.35 -1.09
CA ALA A 200 -9.12 11.62 -1.62
C ALA A 200 -8.31 12.80 -1.09
N GLU A 201 -7.83 13.64 -1.99
CA GLU A 201 -7.14 14.89 -1.68
C GLU A 201 -8.02 16.10 -2.00
N GLU A 202 -8.16 17.03 -1.01
CA GLU A 202 -9.14 18.11 -1.08
C GLU A 202 -8.60 19.37 -1.75
N ASN A 203 -7.32 19.71 -1.58
CA ASN A 203 -6.83 21.07 -1.85
C ASN A 203 -5.79 21.17 -2.96
N ASP A 204 -4.87 20.21 -3.04
CA ASP A 204 -3.74 20.23 -3.99
C ASP A 204 -3.38 18.82 -4.41
N GLU A 205 -2.25 18.62 -5.06
CA GLU A 205 -1.79 17.32 -5.51
C GLU A 205 -0.64 16.75 -4.67
N GLY A 206 -0.27 17.44 -3.60
CA GLY A 206 0.98 17.17 -2.90
C GLY A 206 1.01 15.86 -2.14
N ALA A 207 -0.07 15.48 -1.43
CA ALA A 207 -0.13 14.20 -0.72
C ALA A 207 -0.34 13.05 -1.71
N PHE A 208 -1.10 13.28 -2.78
CA PHE A 208 -1.36 12.29 -3.82
C PHE A 208 -0.09 11.93 -4.59
N THR A 209 0.67 12.92 -5.05
CA THR A 209 1.94 12.73 -5.75
C THR A 209 3.02 12.15 -4.84
N MET A 210 3.06 12.56 -3.56
CA MET A 210 3.97 11.99 -2.57
C MET A 210 3.72 10.49 -2.37
N LEU A 211 2.45 10.10 -2.20
CA LEU A 211 2.07 8.70 -2.05
C LEU A 211 2.46 7.90 -3.31
N ALA A 212 2.14 8.43 -4.49
CA ALA A 212 2.51 7.84 -5.76
C ALA A 212 4.03 7.64 -5.86
N SER A 213 4.82 8.67 -5.54
CA SER A 213 6.28 8.62 -5.64
C SER A 213 6.91 7.58 -4.72
N HIS A 214 6.45 7.51 -3.47
CA HIS A 214 7.00 6.53 -2.53
C HIS A 214 6.59 5.09 -2.88
N PHE A 215 5.35 4.90 -3.34
CA PHE A 215 4.87 3.57 -3.67
C PHE A 215 5.50 3.02 -4.94
N SER A 216 5.62 3.85 -6.00
CA SER A 216 6.25 3.45 -7.27
C SER A 216 7.78 3.49 -7.25
N ASN A 217 8.37 4.15 -6.25
CA ASN A 217 9.79 4.50 -6.22
C ASN A 217 10.23 5.34 -7.43
N GLU A 218 9.34 6.24 -7.90
CA GLU A 218 9.55 7.17 -8.99
C GLU A 218 9.13 8.58 -8.57
N ASP A 219 9.74 9.61 -9.14
CA ASP A 219 9.37 11.00 -8.87
C ASP A 219 8.11 11.40 -9.65
N HIS A 220 7.01 11.63 -8.95
CA HIS A 220 5.78 12.21 -9.49
C HIS A 220 5.65 13.66 -9.04
N THR A 221 5.80 14.59 -9.98
CA THR A 221 5.69 16.04 -9.71
C THR A 221 4.30 16.61 -9.97
N ALA A 222 3.41 15.83 -10.57
CA ALA A 222 2.02 16.17 -10.87
C ALA A 222 1.11 14.94 -10.71
N ALA A 223 -0.17 15.16 -10.38
CA ALA A 223 -1.19 14.11 -10.36
C ALA A 223 -1.66 13.79 -11.79
N ASP A 224 -0.74 13.25 -12.58
CA ASP A 224 -0.97 12.75 -13.93
C ASP A 224 -1.44 11.29 -13.94
N GLY A 225 -1.55 10.68 -15.14
CA GLY A 225 -1.97 9.29 -15.29
C GLY A 225 -1.08 8.29 -14.55
N ASN A 226 0.24 8.53 -14.48
CA ASN A 226 1.19 7.65 -13.82
C ASN A 226 1.03 7.73 -12.29
N ALA A 227 0.82 8.93 -11.74
CA ALA A 227 0.55 9.11 -10.33
C ALA A 227 -0.78 8.43 -9.92
N PHE A 228 -1.82 8.57 -10.76
CA PHE A 228 -3.09 7.88 -10.52
C PHE A 228 -2.93 6.35 -10.54
N ASP A 229 -2.19 5.82 -11.50
CA ASP A 229 -1.90 4.39 -11.60
C ASP A 229 -1.21 3.86 -10.33
N ALA A 230 -0.19 4.56 -9.83
CA ALA A 230 0.51 4.18 -8.61
C ALA A 230 -0.41 4.21 -7.37
N VAL A 231 -1.27 5.23 -7.23
CA VAL A 231 -2.22 5.31 -6.11
C VAL A 231 -3.31 4.25 -6.23
N CYS A 232 -3.82 4.00 -7.44
CA CYS A 232 -4.77 2.92 -7.72
C CYS A 232 -4.19 1.56 -7.35
N GLU A 233 -2.93 1.30 -7.68
CA GLU A 233 -2.27 0.03 -7.34
C GLU A 233 -2.05 -0.11 -5.82
N PHE A 234 -1.71 0.96 -5.10
CA PHE A 234 -1.67 0.95 -3.63
C PHE A 234 -3.04 0.57 -3.03
N ILE A 235 -4.13 1.11 -3.58
CA ILE A 235 -5.50 0.78 -3.18
C ILE A 235 -5.82 -0.68 -3.50
N ASN A 236 -5.48 -1.14 -4.70
CA ASN A 236 -5.70 -2.52 -5.16
C ASN A 236 -5.00 -3.52 -4.24
N VAL A 237 -3.73 -3.29 -3.90
CA VAL A 237 -2.97 -4.09 -2.92
C VAL A 237 -3.65 -4.07 -1.55
N SER A 238 -4.09 -2.91 -1.08
CA SER A 238 -4.75 -2.79 0.23
C SER A 238 -6.09 -3.52 0.26
N SER A 239 -6.91 -3.37 -0.76
CA SER A 239 -8.19 -4.08 -0.90
C SER A 239 -8.00 -5.60 -0.97
N GLY A 240 -7.00 -6.06 -1.72
CA GLY A 240 -6.67 -7.48 -1.87
C GLY A 240 -6.21 -8.11 -0.55
N LEU A 241 -5.35 -7.42 0.21
CA LEU A 241 -4.92 -7.87 1.54
C LEU A 241 -6.12 -7.99 2.48
N TYR A 242 -7.04 -7.01 2.45
CA TYR A 242 -8.24 -7.06 3.28
C TYR A 242 -9.19 -8.19 2.86
N ALA A 243 -9.43 -8.36 1.57
CA ALA A 243 -10.23 -9.47 1.05
C ALA A 243 -9.64 -10.84 1.45
N SER A 244 -8.30 -10.97 1.45
CA SER A 244 -7.61 -12.17 1.91
C SER A 244 -7.83 -12.44 3.41
N GLU A 245 -7.78 -11.41 4.25
CA GLU A 245 -8.08 -11.55 5.69
C GLU A 245 -9.54 -11.97 5.94
N LEU A 246 -10.48 -11.41 5.20
CA LEU A 246 -11.89 -11.76 5.29
C LEU A 246 -12.18 -13.18 4.76
N SER A 247 -11.49 -13.62 3.72
CA SER A 247 -11.61 -14.98 3.19
C SER A 247 -11.24 -16.04 4.22
N LYS A 248 -10.28 -15.78 5.11
CA LYS A 248 -9.96 -16.65 6.25
C LYS A 248 -11.11 -16.78 7.26
N LYS A 249 -12.02 -15.82 7.27
CA LYS A 249 -13.26 -15.78 8.08
C LYS A 249 -14.49 -16.26 7.28
N GLU A 250 -14.29 -16.90 6.13
CA GLU A 250 -15.33 -17.37 5.20
C GLU A 250 -16.18 -16.24 4.58
N ILE A 251 -15.70 -15.01 4.59
CA ILE A 251 -16.32 -13.85 3.95
C ILE A 251 -15.62 -13.64 2.60
N ASN A 252 -16.34 -13.85 1.52
CA ASN A 252 -15.81 -13.73 0.17
C ASN A 252 -16.15 -12.36 -0.42
N LEU A 253 -15.14 -11.68 -0.93
CA LEU A 253 -15.25 -10.42 -1.63
C LEU A 253 -14.58 -10.52 -3.00
N ASP A 254 -15.27 -10.06 -4.03
CA ASP A 254 -14.72 -9.88 -5.38
C ASP A 254 -14.35 -8.41 -5.58
N MET A 255 -13.15 -8.16 -6.08
CA MET A 255 -12.67 -6.81 -6.37
C MET A 255 -13.14 -6.38 -7.75
N GLU A 256 -13.76 -5.21 -7.84
CA GLU A 256 -14.05 -4.54 -9.11
C GLU A 256 -12.78 -3.78 -9.57
N PRO A 257 -12.68 -3.39 -10.85
CA PRO A 257 -11.59 -2.54 -11.32
C PRO A 257 -11.47 -1.24 -10.50
N VAL A 258 -10.25 -0.75 -10.36
CA VAL A 258 -9.99 0.53 -9.70
C VAL A 258 -10.62 1.69 -10.48
N PHE A 259 -10.95 2.76 -9.79
CA PHE A 259 -11.51 3.97 -10.39
C PHE A 259 -10.73 5.21 -9.95
N ALA A 260 -10.74 6.21 -10.81
CA ALA A 260 -10.13 7.51 -10.56
C ALA A 260 -11.09 8.64 -10.95
N TYR A 261 -11.06 9.73 -10.18
CA TYR A 261 -11.88 10.92 -10.42
C TYR A 261 -11.08 12.18 -10.14
N LYS A 262 -11.44 13.29 -10.81
CA LYS A 262 -10.88 14.64 -10.58
C LYS A 262 -12.00 15.68 -10.38
N ASP A 263 -11.76 16.61 -9.46
CA ASP A 263 -12.59 17.82 -9.25
C ASP A 263 -14.09 17.51 -9.07
N GLN A 264 -14.41 16.59 -8.18
CA GLN A 264 -15.77 16.14 -7.91
C GLN A 264 -16.01 16.00 -6.40
N ALA A 265 -17.05 15.25 -6.02
CA ALA A 265 -17.38 15.00 -4.63
C ALA A 265 -17.80 13.55 -4.39
N VAL A 266 -17.41 13.00 -3.25
CA VAL A 266 -18.06 11.82 -2.66
C VAL A 266 -19.36 12.28 -2.00
N LYS A 267 -20.46 11.55 -2.23
CA LYS A 267 -21.78 11.81 -1.63
C LYS A 267 -22.39 10.51 -1.14
N GLY A 268 -23.06 10.55 0.02
CA GLY A 268 -23.75 9.41 0.60
C GLY A 268 -23.28 9.09 2.02
N ASP A 269 -23.37 7.85 2.44
CA ASP A 269 -23.05 7.39 3.81
C ASP A 269 -21.62 6.79 3.87
N PHE A 270 -20.65 7.57 4.35
CA PHE A 270 -19.26 7.12 4.40
C PHE A 270 -18.47 7.71 5.57
N TYR A 271 -17.28 7.16 5.78
CA TYR A 271 -16.32 7.58 6.79
C TYR A 271 -15.08 8.17 6.14
N ILE A 272 -14.50 9.18 6.78
CA ILE A 272 -13.20 9.73 6.41
C ILE A 272 -12.23 9.61 7.58
N LEU A 273 -11.01 9.14 7.30
CA LEU A 273 -9.88 9.17 8.22
C LEU A 273 -8.81 10.09 7.61
N PRO A 274 -8.60 11.29 8.19
CA PRO A 274 -7.53 12.17 7.72
C PRO A 274 -6.16 11.58 8.02
N ILE A 275 -5.31 11.52 7.02
CA ILE A 275 -3.92 11.06 7.11
C ILE A 275 -3.02 12.23 6.74
N TYR A 276 -2.07 12.51 7.58
CA TYR A 276 -1.14 13.62 7.42
C TYR A 276 0.26 13.06 7.25
N MET A 277 0.88 13.34 6.10
CA MET A 277 2.24 12.95 5.75
C MET A 277 3.04 14.21 5.51
N GLU A 278 4.08 14.45 6.31
CA GLU A 278 4.77 15.74 6.38
C GLU A 278 3.75 16.88 6.67
N ASP A 279 3.68 17.90 5.78
CA ASP A 279 2.70 19.01 5.89
C ASP A 279 1.47 18.82 4.98
N ARG A 280 1.27 17.63 4.40
CA ARG A 280 0.23 17.31 3.41
C ARG A 280 -0.86 16.43 4.02
N LYS A 281 -2.06 16.56 3.51
CA LYS A 281 -3.23 15.82 4.01
C LYS A 281 -3.90 15.05 2.88
N ILE A 282 -4.17 13.78 3.12
CA ILE A 282 -5.04 12.96 2.29
C ILE A 282 -6.12 12.31 3.17
N ASN A 283 -7.32 12.14 2.67
CA ASN A 283 -8.39 11.46 3.40
C ASN A 283 -8.53 10.03 2.89
N LEU A 284 -8.48 9.09 3.79
CA LEU A 284 -8.96 7.75 3.54
C LEU A 284 -10.48 7.75 3.62
N VAL A 285 -11.14 7.35 2.55
CA VAL A 285 -12.60 7.26 2.42
C VAL A 285 -13.00 5.79 2.49
N ILE A 286 -13.92 5.46 3.38
CA ILE A 286 -14.43 4.10 3.58
C ILE A 286 -15.95 4.13 3.63
N ALA A 287 -16.61 3.33 2.77
CA ALA A 287 -18.03 3.08 2.86
C ALA A 287 -18.29 1.57 2.95
N VAL A 288 -19.23 1.18 3.80
CA VAL A 288 -19.56 -0.23 4.08
C VAL A 288 -21.06 -0.41 4.01
N ASN A 289 -21.53 -1.25 3.08
CA ASN A 289 -22.95 -1.55 2.86
C ASN A 289 -23.81 -0.29 2.79
N ALA A 290 -23.35 0.70 2.05
CA ALA A 290 -23.92 2.04 2.01
C ALA A 290 -24.14 2.50 0.57
N GLU A 291 -25.15 3.33 0.36
CA GLU A 291 -25.33 4.06 -0.88
C GLU A 291 -24.33 5.23 -0.91
N VAL A 292 -23.35 5.14 -1.80
CA VAL A 292 -22.32 6.17 -1.97
C VAL A 292 -21.98 6.34 -3.45
N THR A 293 -21.78 7.59 -3.85
CA THR A 293 -21.28 7.95 -5.17
C THR A 293 -19.90 8.57 -5.01
N MET A 294 -18.90 7.98 -5.64
CA MET A 294 -17.50 8.45 -5.55
C MET A 294 -17.19 9.60 -6.52
N GLY A 295 -17.96 9.69 -7.60
CA GLY A 295 -17.90 10.71 -8.65
C GLY A 295 -18.87 10.37 -9.76
N GLU A 296 -19.11 11.31 -10.68
CA GLU A 296 -20.04 11.12 -11.81
C GLU A 296 -19.30 10.76 -13.11
N THR A 297 -18.14 11.40 -13.35
CA THR A 297 -17.36 11.21 -14.57
C THR A 297 -15.98 10.66 -14.21
N PRO A 298 -15.67 9.39 -14.55
CA PRO A 298 -14.36 8.82 -14.30
C PRO A 298 -13.25 9.59 -15.01
N PHE A 299 -12.12 9.73 -14.34
CA PHE A 299 -10.91 10.26 -14.95
C PHE A 299 -10.23 9.13 -15.74
N THR A 300 -10.28 9.25 -17.07
CA THR A 300 -9.58 8.35 -17.98
C THR A 300 -8.25 8.98 -18.36
N TYR A 301 -7.17 8.32 -18.05
CA TYR A 301 -5.84 8.72 -18.48
C TYR A 301 -5.37 7.78 -19.60
N ALA A 302 -4.72 8.36 -20.60
CA ALA A 302 -4.24 7.60 -21.74
C ALA A 302 -3.08 6.69 -21.28
N THR A 303 -3.29 5.39 -21.36
CA THR A 303 -2.26 4.38 -21.11
C THR A 303 -1.47 4.01 -22.37
N LYS A 304 -1.84 4.58 -23.54
CA LYS A 304 -1.22 4.25 -24.82
C LYS A 304 0.02 5.11 -25.05
N GLU A 305 1.17 4.58 -24.69
CA GLU A 305 2.43 4.96 -25.33
C GLU A 305 2.66 4.01 -26.51
N ASN A 306 3.07 4.53 -27.67
CA ASN A 306 3.62 3.71 -28.73
C ASN A 306 5.01 3.23 -28.29
N ILE A 307 5.04 2.22 -27.43
CA ILE A 307 6.27 1.63 -26.93
C ILE A 307 6.82 0.76 -28.07
N VAL A 308 7.97 1.13 -28.58
CA VAL A 308 8.74 0.26 -29.48
C VAL A 308 9.48 -0.72 -28.59
N TYR A 309 9.12 -1.99 -28.67
CA TYR A 309 9.79 -3.06 -27.93
C TYR A 309 11.05 -3.47 -28.67
N ASP A 310 12.19 -3.37 -28.03
CA ASP A 310 13.46 -3.88 -28.56
C ASP A 310 13.55 -5.37 -28.21
N VAL A 311 13.22 -6.21 -29.18
CA VAL A 311 13.20 -7.67 -29.00
C VAL A 311 14.63 -8.19 -28.93
N ASN A 312 15.07 -8.66 -27.78
CA ASN A 312 16.37 -9.29 -27.62
C ASN A 312 16.38 -10.67 -28.34
N PRO A 313 17.15 -10.83 -29.42
CA PRO A 313 17.18 -12.09 -30.20
C PRO A 313 17.81 -13.27 -29.40
N ASN A 314 18.47 -13.00 -28.30
CA ASN A 314 19.06 -14.00 -27.41
C ASN A 314 18.27 -14.21 -26.11
N ALA A 315 17.03 -13.71 -26.06
CA ALA A 315 16.18 -13.88 -24.89
C ALA A 315 15.85 -15.37 -24.63
N LYS A 316 15.65 -15.72 -23.35
CA LYS A 316 15.17 -17.05 -22.94
C LYS A 316 13.77 -17.39 -23.47
N GLY A 317 13.01 -16.34 -23.82
CA GLY A 317 11.67 -16.41 -24.37
C GLY A 317 11.03 -15.01 -24.42
N THR A 318 9.89 -14.93 -25.11
CA THR A 318 9.14 -13.70 -25.34
C THR A 318 7.88 -13.66 -24.48
N VAL A 319 7.57 -12.50 -23.92
CA VAL A 319 6.46 -12.33 -22.95
C VAL A 319 5.54 -11.20 -23.40
N LEU A 320 4.22 -11.43 -23.32
CA LEU A 320 3.17 -10.43 -23.33
C LEU A 320 2.72 -10.17 -21.90
N LEU A 321 2.81 -8.91 -21.46
CA LEU A 321 2.32 -8.48 -20.15
C LEU A 321 0.92 -7.90 -20.29
N VAL A 322 -0.03 -8.42 -19.50
CA VAL A 322 -1.42 -7.94 -19.49
C VAL A 322 -1.84 -7.60 -18.08
N ASP A 323 -2.05 -6.32 -17.83
CA ASP A 323 -2.43 -5.75 -16.53
C ASP A 323 -2.92 -4.32 -16.79
N ASP A 324 -3.97 -3.87 -16.17
CA ASP A 324 -4.46 -2.49 -16.36
C ASP A 324 -3.57 -1.46 -15.66
N SER A 325 -2.83 -1.87 -14.62
CA SER A 325 -1.82 -1.04 -13.96
C SER A 325 -0.52 -1.00 -14.77
N ARG A 326 -0.15 0.19 -15.25
CA ARG A 326 1.16 0.43 -15.91
C ARG A 326 2.32 0.17 -14.96
N MET A 327 2.13 0.49 -13.68
CA MET A 327 3.11 0.25 -12.66
C MET A 327 3.38 -1.25 -12.51
N SER A 328 2.35 -2.09 -12.43
CA SER A 328 2.49 -3.55 -12.40
C SER A 328 3.24 -4.07 -13.62
N ARG A 329 2.85 -3.63 -14.83
CA ARG A 329 3.56 -4.03 -16.06
C ARG A 329 5.03 -3.63 -16.04
N LYS A 330 5.34 -2.39 -15.62
CA LYS A 330 6.71 -1.90 -15.52
C LYS A 330 7.57 -2.71 -14.53
N MET A 331 7.01 -3.05 -13.37
CA MET A 331 7.68 -3.89 -12.37
C MET A 331 7.96 -5.29 -12.92
N LEU A 332 6.96 -5.94 -13.51
CA LEU A 332 7.12 -7.27 -14.12
C LEU A 332 8.12 -7.25 -15.28
N LYS A 333 8.05 -6.23 -16.12
CA LYS A 333 9.00 -6.03 -17.22
C LYS A 333 10.44 -5.96 -16.73
N ALA A 334 10.70 -5.13 -15.73
CA ALA A 334 12.04 -4.99 -15.16
C ALA A 334 12.56 -6.33 -14.59
N LEU A 335 11.72 -7.08 -13.85
CA LEU A 335 12.08 -8.38 -13.31
C LEU A 335 12.39 -9.42 -14.39
N LEU A 336 11.55 -9.47 -15.43
CA LEU A 336 11.70 -10.46 -16.52
C LEU A 336 12.88 -10.14 -17.44
N GLU A 337 13.10 -8.89 -17.77
CA GLU A 337 14.23 -8.44 -18.60
C GLU A 337 15.58 -8.64 -17.88
N GLU A 338 15.64 -8.39 -16.57
CA GLU A 338 16.81 -8.69 -15.74
C GLU A 338 17.17 -10.19 -15.78
N GLU A 339 16.17 -11.06 -15.85
CA GLU A 339 16.35 -12.51 -15.95
C GLU A 339 16.59 -13.03 -17.37
N GLY A 340 16.58 -12.15 -18.37
CA GLY A 340 16.89 -12.47 -19.75
C GLY A 340 15.70 -12.90 -20.60
N TYR A 341 14.47 -12.62 -20.17
CA TYR A 341 13.28 -12.68 -21.02
C TYR A 341 13.13 -11.39 -21.82
N SER A 342 12.36 -11.41 -22.90
CA SER A 342 12.06 -10.21 -23.70
C SER A 342 10.58 -9.92 -23.66
N VAL A 343 10.18 -8.77 -23.10
CA VAL A 343 8.81 -8.29 -23.17
C VAL A 343 8.61 -7.69 -24.56
N ILE A 344 7.70 -8.27 -25.35
CA ILE A 344 7.49 -7.91 -26.75
C ILE A 344 6.17 -7.17 -26.99
N ALA A 345 5.28 -7.16 -26.01
CA ALA A 345 4.05 -6.39 -26.04
C ALA A 345 3.52 -6.20 -24.62
N GLU A 346 2.73 -5.15 -24.43
CA GLU A 346 1.95 -4.86 -23.24
C GLU A 346 0.50 -4.58 -23.63
N ALA A 347 -0.45 -4.97 -22.76
CA ALA A 347 -1.88 -4.73 -22.92
C ALA A 347 -2.49 -4.28 -21.59
N GLY A 348 -3.47 -3.38 -21.64
CA GLY A 348 -4.16 -2.86 -20.47
C GLY A 348 -5.50 -3.55 -20.17
N ASP A 349 -5.97 -4.42 -21.04
CA ASP A 349 -7.19 -5.21 -20.84
C ASP A 349 -7.18 -6.50 -21.67
N GLY A 350 -8.20 -7.34 -21.47
CA GLY A 350 -8.30 -8.62 -22.18
C GLY A 350 -8.51 -8.51 -23.69
N LEU A 351 -9.15 -7.44 -24.18
CA LEU A 351 -9.35 -7.22 -25.62
C LEU A 351 -8.03 -6.87 -26.29
N GLU A 352 -7.26 -5.94 -25.70
CA GLU A 352 -5.93 -5.59 -26.18
C GLU A 352 -4.98 -6.80 -26.12
N ALA A 353 -5.09 -7.64 -25.06
CA ALA A 353 -4.31 -8.87 -24.92
C ALA A 353 -4.51 -9.84 -26.09
N ILE A 354 -5.76 -10.05 -26.51
CA ILE A 354 -6.09 -10.94 -27.62
C ILE A 354 -5.48 -10.43 -28.94
N GLU A 355 -5.58 -9.13 -29.20
CA GLU A 355 -5.00 -8.51 -30.41
C GLU A 355 -3.46 -8.55 -30.39
N ALA A 356 -2.85 -8.27 -29.21
CA ALA A 356 -1.40 -8.36 -29.04
C ALA A 356 -0.90 -9.80 -29.23
N TYR A 357 -1.62 -10.80 -28.66
CA TYR A 357 -1.26 -12.21 -28.83
C TYR A 357 -1.29 -12.66 -30.29
N LYS A 358 -2.36 -12.32 -31.03
CA LYS A 358 -2.47 -12.64 -32.46
C LYS A 358 -1.33 -12.04 -33.28
N THR A 359 -0.94 -10.81 -32.94
CA THR A 359 0.08 -10.03 -33.66
C THR A 359 1.50 -10.52 -33.38
N HIS A 360 1.82 -10.72 -32.10
CA HIS A 360 3.19 -10.93 -31.66
C HIS A 360 3.52 -12.40 -31.34
N LYS A 361 2.52 -13.25 -31.06
CA LYS A 361 2.66 -14.67 -30.71
C LYS A 361 3.75 -14.93 -29.67
N PRO A 362 3.60 -14.37 -28.47
CA PRO A 362 4.57 -14.53 -27.39
C PRO A 362 4.63 -15.99 -26.91
N ASP A 363 5.77 -16.38 -26.34
CA ASP A 363 5.93 -17.69 -25.73
C ASP A 363 5.19 -17.82 -24.39
N LEU A 364 4.96 -16.69 -23.69
CA LEU A 364 4.28 -16.61 -22.41
C LEU A 364 3.36 -15.37 -22.36
N VAL A 365 2.22 -15.50 -21.71
CA VAL A 365 1.32 -14.39 -21.37
C VAL A 365 1.18 -14.32 -19.86
N THR A 366 1.38 -13.14 -19.27
CA THR A 366 0.93 -12.86 -17.90
C THR A 366 -0.40 -12.12 -17.96
N LEU A 367 -1.39 -12.54 -17.18
CA LEU A 367 -2.76 -12.01 -17.22
C LEU A 367 -3.19 -11.58 -15.83
N ASP A 368 -3.41 -10.29 -15.62
CA ASP A 368 -4.14 -9.85 -14.42
C ASP A 368 -5.60 -10.33 -14.50
N ILE A 369 -6.15 -10.68 -13.33
CA ILE A 369 -7.54 -11.17 -13.25
C ILE A 369 -8.53 -10.01 -13.38
N THR A 370 -8.27 -8.89 -12.70
CA THR A 370 -9.24 -7.79 -12.58
C THR A 370 -8.87 -6.63 -13.49
N MET A 371 -9.47 -6.59 -14.64
CA MET A 371 -9.23 -5.55 -15.65
C MET A 371 -10.56 -4.99 -16.19
N PRO A 372 -10.56 -3.74 -16.70
CA PRO A 372 -11.73 -3.19 -17.39
C PRO A 372 -12.01 -3.90 -18.73
N ASN A 373 -13.18 -3.67 -19.31
CA ASN A 373 -13.66 -4.15 -20.60
C ASN A 373 -13.75 -5.68 -20.71
N MET A 374 -12.67 -6.41 -20.51
CA MET A 374 -12.60 -7.87 -20.50
C MET A 374 -11.63 -8.31 -19.41
N ASP A 375 -12.11 -9.12 -18.46
CA ASP A 375 -11.27 -9.63 -17.36
C ASP A 375 -10.28 -10.71 -17.83
N GLY A 376 -9.28 -11.02 -16.99
CA GLY A 376 -8.23 -11.97 -17.37
C GLY A 376 -8.71 -13.40 -17.52
N ILE A 377 -9.81 -13.80 -16.89
CA ILE A 377 -10.37 -15.14 -17.04
C ILE A 377 -11.08 -15.27 -18.40
N GLU A 378 -11.81 -14.22 -18.80
CA GLU A 378 -12.42 -14.15 -20.12
C GLU A 378 -11.35 -14.12 -21.21
N ALA A 379 -10.31 -13.30 -21.03
CA ALA A 379 -9.17 -13.24 -21.94
C ALA A 379 -8.46 -14.60 -22.06
N LEU A 380 -8.24 -15.31 -20.95
CA LEU A 380 -7.64 -16.64 -20.94
C LEU A 380 -8.44 -17.63 -21.78
N LYS A 381 -9.77 -17.64 -21.65
CA LYS A 381 -10.65 -18.54 -22.44
C LYS A 381 -10.53 -18.28 -23.93
N GLU A 382 -10.53 -17.02 -24.33
CA GLU A 382 -10.38 -16.62 -25.73
C GLU A 382 -8.98 -16.99 -26.27
N LEU A 383 -7.91 -16.74 -25.49
CA LEU A 383 -6.57 -17.13 -25.86
C LEU A 383 -6.41 -18.63 -26.03
N ILE A 384 -6.99 -19.46 -25.16
CA ILE A 384 -6.98 -20.91 -25.29
C ILE A 384 -7.81 -21.38 -26.49
N ALA A 385 -8.90 -20.67 -26.82
CA ALA A 385 -9.66 -20.97 -28.04
C ALA A 385 -8.87 -20.66 -29.33
N ILE A 386 -8.00 -19.67 -29.28
CA ILE A 386 -7.10 -19.29 -30.40
C ILE A 386 -5.91 -20.26 -30.47
N ASP A 387 -5.28 -20.52 -29.35
CA ASP A 387 -4.14 -21.42 -29.21
C ASP A 387 -4.28 -22.32 -27.98
N PRO A 388 -4.67 -23.60 -28.13
CA PRO A 388 -4.78 -24.52 -27.01
C PRO A 388 -3.48 -24.78 -26.23
N ASN A 389 -2.32 -24.40 -26.79
CA ASN A 389 -1.02 -24.56 -26.17
C ASN A 389 -0.50 -23.28 -25.50
N VAL A 390 -1.29 -22.21 -25.48
CA VAL A 390 -0.87 -20.95 -24.86
C VAL A 390 -0.37 -21.17 -23.43
N LYS A 391 0.80 -20.64 -23.13
CA LYS A 391 1.36 -20.63 -21.78
C LYS A 391 0.89 -19.33 -21.11
N ALA A 392 0.04 -19.45 -20.10
CA ALA A 392 -0.51 -18.30 -19.37
C ALA A 392 -0.27 -18.44 -17.87
N ILE A 393 0.23 -17.36 -17.24
CA ILE A 393 0.36 -17.19 -15.80
C ILE A 393 -0.63 -16.12 -15.37
N MET A 394 -1.49 -16.45 -14.40
CA MET A 394 -2.41 -15.46 -13.85
C MET A 394 -1.72 -14.59 -12.83
N ILE A 395 -1.97 -13.30 -12.91
CA ILE A 395 -1.58 -12.34 -11.87
C ILE A 395 -2.85 -12.01 -11.07
N THR A 396 -2.76 -11.98 -9.76
CA THR A 396 -3.95 -11.76 -8.93
C THR A 396 -3.62 -10.95 -7.69
N ALA A 397 -4.53 -10.07 -7.30
CA ALA A 397 -4.47 -9.52 -5.96
C ALA A 397 -4.79 -10.62 -4.93
N ALA A 398 -4.27 -10.48 -3.73
CA ALA A 398 -4.60 -11.37 -2.62
C ALA A 398 -6.13 -11.44 -2.42
N GLY A 399 -6.66 -12.60 -2.02
CA GLY A 399 -8.08 -12.76 -1.72
C GLY A 399 -8.98 -13.23 -2.88
N GLN A 400 -8.44 -13.44 -4.07
CA GLN A 400 -9.22 -13.90 -5.25
C GLN A 400 -9.13 -15.41 -5.52
N GLN A 401 -9.05 -16.24 -4.47
CA GLN A 401 -8.84 -17.69 -4.59
C GLN A 401 -9.87 -18.41 -5.48
N ASN A 402 -11.13 -17.99 -5.45
CA ASN A 402 -12.18 -18.61 -6.27
C ASN A 402 -11.95 -18.37 -7.76
N LYS A 403 -11.58 -17.15 -8.15
CA LYS A 403 -11.25 -16.78 -9.53
C LYS A 403 -9.99 -17.53 -9.99
N LEU A 404 -9.02 -17.66 -9.10
CA LEU A 404 -7.79 -18.39 -9.35
C LEU A 404 -8.04 -19.86 -9.66
N ILE A 405 -8.84 -20.56 -8.83
CA ILE A 405 -9.22 -21.96 -9.06
C ILE A 405 -9.94 -22.09 -10.42
N GLN A 406 -10.77 -21.14 -10.77
CA GLN A 406 -11.46 -21.10 -12.04
C GLN A 406 -10.49 -20.95 -13.23
N ALA A 407 -9.52 -20.04 -13.14
CA ALA A 407 -8.52 -19.83 -14.17
C ALA A 407 -7.65 -21.08 -14.40
N LEU A 408 -7.22 -21.76 -13.33
CA LEU A 408 -6.47 -23.01 -13.41
C LEU A 408 -7.29 -24.12 -14.10
N LYS A 409 -8.60 -24.21 -13.83
CA LYS A 409 -9.49 -25.14 -14.53
C LYS A 409 -9.64 -24.86 -16.02
N TYR A 410 -9.52 -23.60 -16.43
CA TYR A 410 -9.54 -23.20 -17.83
C TYR A 410 -8.21 -23.40 -18.55
N GLY A 411 -7.12 -23.64 -17.84
CA GLY A 411 -5.83 -23.98 -18.45
C GLY A 411 -4.68 -23.03 -18.14
N ALA A 412 -4.85 -22.07 -17.23
CA ALA A 412 -3.73 -21.31 -16.69
C ALA A 412 -2.69 -22.26 -16.09
N LYS A 413 -1.41 -22.01 -16.34
CA LYS A 413 -0.32 -22.90 -15.90
C LYS A 413 0.08 -22.66 -14.45
N LYS A 414 0.13 -21.40 -14.05
CA LYS A 414 0.56 -20.94 -12.73
C LYS A 414 -0.19 -19.65 -12.37
N PHE A 415 0.09 -19.17 -11.17
CA PHE A 415 -0.35 -17.85 -10.72
C PHE A 415 0.72 -17.17 -9.88
N ILE A 416 0.65 -15.85 -9.79
CA ILE A 416 1.49 -14.98 -8.99
C ILE A 416 0.58 -14.02 -8.23
N THR A 417 0.87 -13.79 -6.95
CA THR A 417 0.07 -12.90 -6.11
C THR A 417 0.72 -11.53 -5.98
N LYS A 418 -0.07 -10.46 -6.13
CA LYS A 418 0.37 -9.09 -5.81
C LYS A 418 0.37 -8.88 -4.27
N PRO A 419 1.36 -8.18 -3.71
CA PRO A 419 2.54 -7.60 -4.35
C PRO A 419 3.58 -8.65 -4.75
N PHE A 420 4.29 -8.41 -5.88
CA PHE A 420 5.21 -9.38 -6.47
C PHE A 420 6.46 -9.62 -5.64
N GLU A 421 6.83 -10.88 -5.49
CA GLU A 421 8.19 -11.26 -5.07
C GLU A 421 9.00 -11.69 -6.29
N LYS A 422 10.22 -11.14 -6.45
CA LYS A 422 11.09 -11.46 -7.58
C LYS A 422 11.28 -12.97 -7.75
N GLU A 423 11.61 -13.65 -6.67
CA GLU A 423 11.86 -15.12 -6.69
C GLU A 423 10.62 -15.91 -7.11
N GLU A 424 9.41 -15.51 -6.64
CA GLU A 424 8.15 -16.15 -7.03
C GLU A 424 7.87 -15.97 -8.51
N VAL A 425 7.99 -14.73 -9.02
CA VAL A 425 7.80 -14.41 -10.45
C VAL A 425 8.72 -15.25 -11.30
N ILE A 426 10.01 -15.23 -11.00
CA ILE A 426 11.02 -15.90 -11.82
C ILE A 426 10.89 -17.42 -11.77
N ASN A 427 10.64 -18.00 -10.61
CA ASN A 427 10.44 -19.44 -10.47
C ASN A 427 9.22 -19.92 -11.26
N ASN A 428 8.07 -19.21 -11.16
CA ASN A 428 6.86 -19.56 -11.90
C ASN A 428 7.05 -19.42 -13.41
N VAL A 429 7.73 -18.36 -13.85
CA VAL A 429 8.01 -18.16 -15.28
C VAL A 429 8.94 -19.23 -15.83
N ASN A 430 10.05 -19.54 -15.13
CA ASN A 430 10.98 -20.59 -15.55
C ASN A 430 10.29 -21.97 -15.64
N GLU A 431 9.50 -22.37 -14.65
CA GLU A 431 8.77 -23.64 -14.67
C GLU A 431 7.76 -23.75 -15.83
N VAL A 432 7.13 -22.65 -16.23
CA VAL A 432 6.16 -22.65 -17.34
C VAL A 432 6.88 -22.62 -18.69
N MET A 433 8.07 -22.03 -18.75
CA MET A 433 8.86 -21.91 -19.99
C MET A 433 9.64 -23.18 -20.34
N GLU A 434 10.02 -23.98 -19.34
CA GLU A 434 10.56 -25.35 -19.53
C GLU A 434 9.51 -26.26 -20.20
#